data_25e5a0e62a28642a9a974608c6f1af28
#
_entry.id   25e5a0e62a28642a9a974608c6f1af28
#
_cell.length_a   1.000
_cell.length_b   1.000
_cell.length_c   1.000
_cell.angle_alpha   90.00
_cell.angle_beta   90.00
_cell.angle_gamma   90.00
#
_symmetry.space_group_name_H-M   'P 1'
#
loop_
_entity.id
_entity.type
_entity.pdbx_description
1 polymer ?
#
loop_
_entity_poly.entity_id
_entity_poly.type
_entity_poly.pdbx_seq_one_letter_code
_entity_poly.pdbx_strand_id
1 'polypeptide(L)'
;MKIFQCGYCNHSIYFENVECDNCGHVSGFRAENRKMLTFAAVGEKLISDREGIEYKFCKNKEYEVCNWLLEKESLEEYCTACQLNRTIPKLADADNFENWTHLEIAKHRLIYQLQKIGLPLPNKMDHDEIGLCFDFVAKLNNPKLMTGHANGIITILISEANSVLREKARKQFSEPYRTLVGHLRHEVGHYFWERLIRNNPENLAAYRTIFGNEEKNYGDALKEYYKKGAPKDWQKSFISKYATSHSWEDWAETWAHYLHIMDMVETAYFFRISVKPTGKNQTLKTRVSFDPYKIENFDKIVQTCVPLSFAVNSMNRAMGVPDVYPFVISPAIIEKLRFIHRLLLPQRK
;
A
#
# COMPACT_ATOMS: atom_id res chain seq x y z
N MET A 1 4.07 5.21 -7.27
CA MET A 1 2.82 5.29 -8.08
C MET A 1 3.09 5.87 -9.46
N LYS A 2 2.34 5.43 -10.47
CA LYS A 2 2.41 5.94 -11.83
C LYS A 2 1.95 7.40 -11.89
N ILE A 3 2.63 8.24 -12.67
CA ILE A 3 2.10 9.53 -13.09
C ILE A 3 1.19 9.34 -14.31
N PHE A 4 0.09 10.04 -14.36
CA PHE A 4 -0.88 10.01 -15.45
C PHE A 4 -0.79 11.28 -16.28
N GLN A 5 -1.44 11.30 -17.42
CA GLN A 5 -1.51 12.47 -18.31
C GLN A 5 -2.95 12.72 -18.71
N CYS A 6 -3.32 13.99 -18.76
CA CYS A 6 -4.59 14.44 -19.31
C CYS A 6 -4.69 14.05 -20.79
N GLY A 7 -5.77 13.42 -21.19
CA GLY A 7 -6.00 13.00 -22.58
C GLY A 7 -6.17 14.16 -23.56
N TYR A 8 -6.45 15.37 -23.07
CA TYR A 8 -6.63 16.57 -23.89
C TYR A 8 -5.37 17.42 -24.02
N CYS A 9 -4.78 17.83 -22.88
CA CYS A 9 -3.66 18.78 -22.89
C CYS A 9 -2.30 18.16 -22.56
N ASN A 10 -2.24 16.85 -22.31
CA ASN A 10 -1.05 16.09 -21.91
C ASN A 10 -0.41 16.59 -20.60
N HIS A 11 -1.07 17.46 -19.82
CA HIS A 11 -0.61 17.87 -18.50
C HIS A 11 -0.55 16.66 -17.56
N SER A 12 0.46 16.62 -16.68
CA SER A 12 0.61 15.56 -15.69
C SER A 12 -0.49 15.68 -14.63
N ILE A 13 -1.17 14.57 -14.34
CA ILE A 13 -2.20 14.49 -13.31
C ILE A 13 -1.86 13.35 -12.33
N TYR A 14 -2.20 13.56 -11.06
CA TYR A 14 -2.02 12.56 -10.01
C TYR A 14 -3.17 11.56 -9.98
N PHE A 15 -2.95 10.47 -9.27
CA PHE A 15 -3.94 9.38 -9.15
C PHE A 15 -5.27 9.84 -8.55
N GLU A 16 -5.23 10.79 -7.61
CA GLU A 16 -6.39 11.31 -6.90
C GLU A 16 -7.09 12.47 -7.62
N ASN A 17 -6.53 13.00 -8.71
CA ASN A 17 -7.15 14.11 -9.43
C ASN A 17 -8.54 13.73 -9.94
N VAL A 18 -9.48 14.65 -9.77
CA VAL A 18 -10.85 14.58 -10.29
C VAL A 18 -11.04 15.47 -11.51
N GLU A 19 -10.09 16.36 -11.74
CA GLU A 19 -10.01 17.24 -12.91
C GLU A 19 -8.54 17.54 -13.23
N CYS A 20 -8.30 18.03 -14.43
CA CYS A 20 -6.98 18.47 -14.85
C CYS A 20 -6.74 19.93 -14.45
N ASP A 21 -5.73 20.17 -13.62
CA ASP A 21 -5.39 21.52 -13.10
C ASP A 21 -5.06 22.53 -14.21
N ASN A 22 -4.69 22.07 -15.42
CA ASN A 22 -4.32 22.95 -16.53
C ASN A 22 -5.49 23.29 -17.46
N CYS A 23 -6.41 22.36 -17.71
CA CYS A 23 -7.47 22.58 -18.72
C CYS A 23 -8.89 22.31 -18.20
N GLY A 24 -9.07 21.95 -16.91
CA GLY A 24 -10.37 21.79 -16.28
C GLY A 24 -11.17 20.55 -16.73
N HIS A 25 -10.58 19.67 -17.56
CA HIS A 25 -11.29 18.46 -17.96
C HIS A 25 -11.44 17.50 -16.79
N VAL A 26 -12.65 16.96 -16.61
CA VAL A 26 -12.96 15.98 -15.58
C VAL A 26 -12.10 14.73 -15.76
N SER A 27 -11.57 14.19 -14.66
CA SER A 27 -10.70 13.03 -14.66
C SER A 27 -11.25 11.95 -13.74
N GLY A 28 -11.15 10.68 -14.16
CA GLY A 28 -11.53 9.54 -13.34
C GLY A 28 -10.68 8.31 -13.64
N PHE A 29 -10.45 7.50 -12.61
CA PHE A 29 -9.62 6.31 -12.71
C PHE A 29 -10.44 5.08 -13.13
N ARG A 30 -10.05 4.45 -14.24
CA ARG A 30 -10.60 3.18 -14.70
C ARG A 30 -9.74 2.02 -14.22
N ALA A 31 -10.30 1.17 -13.36
CA ALA A 31 -9.57 0.10 -12.67
C ALA A 31 -9.10 -1.02 -13.61
N GLU A 32 -9.91 -1.42 -14.60
CA GLU A 32 -9.69 -2.59 -15.47
C GLU A 32 -8.35 -2.51 -16.22
N ASN A 33 -7.99 -1.33 -16.68
CA ASN A 33 -6.74 -1.11 -17.41
C ASN A 33 -5.77 -0.17 -16.70
N ARG A 34 -6.11 0.25 -15.47
CA ARG A 34 -5.32 1.16 -14.63
C ARG A 34 -4.94 2.46 -15.35
N LYS A 35 -5.93 3.09 -16.00
CA LYS A 35 -5.77 4.35 -16.72
C LYS A 35 -6.61 5.46 -16.08
N MET A 36 -6.09 6.67 -16.12
CA MET A 36 -6.87 7.86 -15.91
C MET A 36 -7.53 8.24 -17.23
N LEU A 37 -8.86 8.34 -17.25
CA LEU A 37 -9.62 8.89 -18.36
C LEU A 37 -9.91 10.36 -18.07
N THR A 38 -10.01 11.15 -19.15
CA THR A 38 -10.40 12.56 -19.07
C THR A 38 -11.57 12.80 -20.01
N PHE A 39 -12.49 13.64 -19.60
CA PHE A 39 -13.76 13.88 -20.29
C PHE A 39 -13.94 15.37 -20.53
N ALA A 40 -14.49 15.74 -21.68
CA ALA A 40 -14.90 17.11 -21.94
C ALA A 40 -15.97 17.51 -20.90
N ALA A 41 -15.89 18.72 -20.40
CA ALA A 41 -16.90 19.29 -19.50
C ALA A 41 -18.18 19.68 -20.27
N VAL A 42 -18.76 18.74 -21.03
CA VAL A 42 -19.97 18.99 -21.81
C VAL A 42 -21.13 18.18 -21.25
N GLY A 43 -21.87 18.80 -20.33
CA GLY A 43 -23.02 18.18 -19.67
C GLY A 43 -22.62 17.15 -18.61
N GLU A 44 -23.60 16.36 -18.14
CA GLU A 44 -23.43 15.36 -17.07
C GLU A 44 -22.85 14.01 -17.55
N LYS A 45 -22.62 13.85 -18.87
CA LYS A 45 -22.21 12.57 -19.44
C LYS A 45 -20.69 12.43 -19.53
N LEU A 46 -20.17 11.33 -18.99
CA LEU A 46 -18.76 10.97 -19.05
C LEU A 46 -18.55 9.93 -20.17
N ILE A 47 -18.37 10.38 -21.40
CA ILE A 47 -18.18 9.50 -22.57
C ILE A 47 -16.71 9.49 -22.96
N SER A 48 -16.12 8.30 -23.08
CA SER A 48 -14.76 8.14 -23.58
C SER A 48 -14.71 8.43 -25.09
N ASP A 49 -13.95 9.44 -25.50
CA ASP A 49 -13.82 9.82 -26.91
C ASP A 49 -13.28 8.71 -27.81
N ARG A 50 -12.49 7.78 -27.25
CA ARG A 50 -11.85 6.70 -28.01
C ARG A 50 -12.69 5.46 -28.15
N GLU A 51 -13.49 5.15 -27.12
CA GLU A 51 -14.21 3.88 -27.01
C GLU A 51 -15.74 4.07 -27.15
N GLY A 52 -16.24 5.31 -27.04
CA GLY A 52 -17.66 5.62 -27.06
C GLY A 52 -18.44 5.08 -25.85
N ILE A 53 -17.71 4.61 -24.82
CA ILE A 53 -18.30 4.05 -23.60
C ILE A 53 -18.67 5.18 -22.66
N GLU A 54 -19.89 5.15 -22.13
CA GLU A 54 -20.35 6.05 -21.08
C GLU A 54 -19.95 5.50 -19.70
N TYR A 55 -19.44 6.36 -18.84
CA TYR A 55 -19.02 6.05 -17.46
C TYR A 55 -19.87 6.80 -16.44
N LYS A 56 -19.85 6.30 -15.21
CA LYS A 56 -20.31 6.99 -14.00
C LYS A 56 -19.21 6.91 -12.95
N PHE A 57 -19.16 7.89 -12.05
CA PHE A 57 -18.31 7.80 -10.89
C PHE A 57 -18.85 6.78 -9.87
N CYS A 58 -17.92 6.18 -9.12
CA CYS A 58 -18.25 5.48 -7.88
C CYS A 58 -19.06 6.40 -6.95
N LYS A 59 -20.06 5.85 -6.26
CA LYS A 59 -20.93 6.62 -5.35
C LYS A 59 -20.17 7.40 -4.29
N ASN A 60 -19.05 6.89 -3.80
CA ASN A 60 -18.21 7.62 -2.85
C ASN A 60 -17.53 8.88 -3.45
N LYS A 61 -17.77 9.22 -4.71
CA LYS A 61 -17.41 10.52 -5.29
C LYS A 61 -18.19 11.67 -4.62
N GLU A 62 -19.39 11.42 -4.12
CA GLU A 62 -20.19 12.42 -3.40
C GLU A 62 -19.51 12.93 -2.11
N TYR A 63 -18.62 12.11 -1.53
CA TYR A 63 -17.79 12.45 -0.37
C TYR A 63 -16.40 12.95 -0.75
N GLU A 64 -16.11 13.10 -2.04
CA GLU A 64 -14.79 13.50 -2.59
C GLU A 64 -13.63 12.55 -2.24
N VAL A 65 -13.94 11.32 -1.83
CA VAL A 65 -12.93 10.32 -1.44
C VAL A 65 -12.57 9.32 -2.54
N CYS A 66 -13.32 9.35 -3.65
CA CYS A 66 -13.13 8.40 -4.75
C CYS A 66 -13.34 9.05 -6.11
N ASN A 67 -12.38 8.84 -7.01
CA ASN A 67 -12.45 9.26 -8.42
C ASN A 67 -12.53 8.09 -9.40
N TRP A 68 -12.81 6.87 -8.89
CA TRP A 68 -12.87 5.69 -9.73
C TRP A 68 -14.17 5.62 -10.52
N LEU A 69 -14.04 5.10 -11.74
CA LEU A 69 -15.13 5.00 -12.71
C LEU A 69 -15.69 3.58 -12.76
N LEU A 70 -16.98 3.51 -13.08
CA LEU A 70 -17.67 2.30 -13.51
C LEU A 70 -18.29 2.58 -14.88
N GLU A 71 -18.48 1.56 -15.71
CA GLU A 71 -19.29 1.70 -16.90
C GLU A 71 -20.73 2.06 -16.49
N LYS A 72 -21.38 2.92 -17.26
CA LYS A 72 -22.72 3.44 -16.95
C LYS A 72 -23.73 2.32 -16.74
N GLU A 73 -23.64 1.29 -17.56
CA GLU A 73 -24.53 0.12 -17.56
C GLU A 73 -24.27 -0.85 -16.40
N SER A 74 -23.16 -0.66 -15.66
CA SER A 74 -22.89 -1.49 -14.47
C SER A 74 -23.99 -1.36 -13.43
N LEU A 75 -24.45 -2.48 -12.89
CA LEU A 75 -25.42 -2.51 -11.78
C LEU A 75 -24.78 -2.05 -10.46
N GLU A 76 -23.45 -2.05 -10.39
CA GLU A 76 -22.71 -1.64 -9.20
C GLU A 76 -22.75 -0.12 -9.00
N GLU A 77 -22.95 0.30 -7.75
CA GLU A 77 -22.84 1.71 -7.34
C GLU A 77 -21.42 2.08 -6.91
N TYR A 78 -20.66 1.08 -6.40
CA TYR A 78 -19.32 1.27 -5.86
C TYR A 78 -18.26 0.61 -6.73
N CYS A 79 -17.10 1.25 -6.86
CA CYS A 79 -15.95 0.67 -7.55
C CYS A 79 -15.33 -0.49 -6.75
N THR A 80 -14.48 -1.27 -7.40
CA THR A 80 -13.82 -2.46 -6.81
C THR A 80 -13.07 -2.17 -5.51
N ALA A 81 -12.61 -0.94 -5.27
CA ALA A 81 -11.97 -0.57 -4.01
C ALA A 81 -13.01 -0.24 -2.92
N CYS A 82 -14.11 0.46 -3.28
CA CYS A 82 -15.14 0.87 -2.31
C CYS A 82 -16.07 -0.27 -1.93
N GLN A 83 -16.27 -1.28 -2.78
CA GLN A 83 -17.03 -2.50 -2.46
C GLN A 83 -16.41 -3.29 -1.31
N LEU A 84 -15.10 -3.14 -1.08
CA LEU A 84 -14.43 -3.80 0.03
C LEU A 84 -14.72 -3.17 1.41
N ASN A 85 -15.42 -2.04 1.48
CA ASN A 85 -15.85 -1.48 2.76
C ASN A 85 -17.04 -2.26 3.31
N ARG A 86 -16.85 -2.94 4.46
CA ARG A 86 -17.93 -3.58 5.20
C ARG A 86 -18.54 -2.61 6.21
N THR A 87 -17.72 -1.87 6.91
CA THR A 87 -18.12 -0.90 7.92
C THR A 87 -17.40 0.43 7.70
N ILE A 88 -18.16 1.53 7.72
CA ILE A 88 -17.63 2.89 7.75
C ILE A 88 -18.14 3.62 8.99
N PRO A 89 -17.43 4.64 9.51
CA PRO A 89 -17.87 5.39 10.67
C PRO A 89 -19.11 6.25 10.34
N LYS A 90 -19.73 6.80 11.38
CA LYS A 90 -20.83 7.77 11.20
C LYS A 90 -20.26 9.07 10.62
N LEU A 91 -20.53 9.33 9.34
CA LEU A 91 -19.95 10.46 8.60
C LEU A 91 -20.53 11.83 8.95
N ALA A 92 -21.66 11.89 9.69
CA ALA A 92 -22.21 13.15 10.19
C ALA A 92 -21.32 13.81 11.27
N ASP A 93 -20.37 13.08 11.85
CA ASP A 93 -19.33 13.57 12.73
C ASP A 93 -18.14 14.03 11.86
N ALA A 94 -17.78 15.31 11.97
CA ALA A 94 -16.73 15.91 11.12
C ALA A 94 -15.36 15.24 11.30
N ASP A 95 -14.98 14.90 12.53
CA ASP A 95 -13.70 14.23 12.80
C ASP A 95 -13.68 12.82 12.20
N ASN A 96 -14.81 12.11 12.24
CA ASN A 96 -14.95 10.81 11.62
C ASN A 96 -14.84 10.91 10.09
N PHE A 97 -15.48 11.92 9.50
CA PHE A 97 -15.45 12.15 8.06
C PHE A 97 -14.03 12.43 7.58
N GLU A 98 -13.30 13.36 8.20
CA GLU A 98 -11.93 13.71 7.85
C GLU A 98 -10.99 12.49 7.97
N ASN A 99 -11.06 11.79 9.11
CA ASN A 99 -10.23 10.62 9.34
C ASN A 99 -10.54 9.48 8.35
N TRP A 100 -11.81 9.23 8.05
CA TRP A 100 -12.22 8.24 7.06
C TRP A 100 -11.74 8.60 5.66
N THR A 101 -11.81 9.86 5.27
CA THR A 101 -11.29 10.35 3.98
C THR A 101 -9.82 9.98 3.79
N HIS A 102 -8.99 10.22 4.80
CA HIS A 102 -7.57 9.85 4.74
C HIS A 102 -7.35 8.34 4.60
N LEU A 103 -8.16 7.53 5.28
CA LEU A 103 -8.09 6.06 5.19
C LEU A 103 -8.54 5.55 3.82
N GLU A 104 -9.61 6.12 3.25
CA GLU A 104 -10.09 5.77 1.90
C GLU A 104 -9.02 6.05 0.84
N ILE A 105 -8.40 7.23 0.87
CA ILE A 105 -7.30 7.56 -0.05
C ILE A 105 -6.15 6.56 0.08
N ALA A 106 -5.76 6.22 1.32
CA ALA A 106 -4.70 5.24 1.56
C ALA A 106 -5.08 3.84 1.06
N LYS A 107 -6.34 3.42 1.26
CA LYS A 107 -6.87 2.15 0.76
C LYS A 107 -6.91 2.11 -0.77
N HIS A 108 -7.34 3.18 -1.44
CA HIS A 108 -7.34 3.23 -2.90
C HIS A 108 -5.92 3.04 -3.48
N ARG A 109 -4.90 3.64 -2.87
CA ARG A 109 -3.49 3.43 -3.24
C ARG A 109 -3.06 1.99 -3.06
N LEU A 110 -3.45 1.36 -1.95
CA LEU A 110 -3.19 -0.05 -1.71
C LEU A 110 -3.86 -0.94 -2.77
N ILE A 111 -5.17 -0.76 -3.00
CA ILE A 111 -5.95 -1.58 -3.95
C ILE A 111 -5.40 -1.43 -5.37
N TYR A 112 -5.05 -0.20 -5.80
CA TYR A 112 -4.35 0.03 -7.06
C TYR A 112 -3.09 -0.82 -7.18
N GLN A 113 -2.26 -0.85 -6.14
CA GLN A 113 -1.01 -1.61 -6.14
C GLN A 113 -1.24 -3.12 -6.17
N LEU A 114 -2.19 -3.64 -5.40
CA LEU A 114 -2.53 -5.06 -5.40
C LEU A 114 -3.09 -5.53 -6.75
N GLN A 115 -3.96 -4.73 -7.38
CA GLN A 115 -4.45 -4.98 -8.73
C GLN A 115 -3.32 -4.93 -9.78
N LYS A 116 -2.34 -4.05 -9.59
CA LYS A 116 -1.18 -3.98 -10.48
C LYS A 116 -0.29 -5.23 -10.40
N ILE A 117 -0.17 -5.82 -9.23
CA ILE A 117 0.50 -7.11 -9.03
C ILE A 117 -0.30 -8.26 -9.66
N GLY A 118 -1.62 -8.09 -9.86
CA GLY A 118 -2.51 -9.13 -10.35
C GLY A 118 -3.11 -10.00 -9.25
N LEU A 119 -3.06 -9.54 -8.01
CA LEU A 119 -3.61 -10.28 -6.88
C LEU A 119 -5.15 -10.24 -6.90
N PRO A 120 -5.82 -11.38 -6.72
CA PRO A 120 -7.28 -11.42 -6.61
C PRO A 120 -7.74 -10.75 -5.31
N LEU A 121 -8.80 -9.96 -5.40
CA LEU A 121 -9.41 -9.24 -4.29
C LEU A 121 -10.91 -9.57 -4.20
N PRO A 122 -11.28 -10.84 -3.95
CA PRO A 122 -12.68 -11.20 -3.78
C PRO A 122 -13.27 -10.48 -2.56
N ASN A 123 -14.49 -9.97 -2.71
CA ASN A 123 -15.19 -9.32 -1.62
C ASN A 123 -15.63 -10.36 -0.58
N LYS A 124 -15.38 -10.10 0.69
CA LYS A 124 -15.77 -10.99 1.80
C LYS A 124 -17.27 -11.17 1.92
N MET A 125 -18.07 -10.19 1.49
CA MET A 125 -19.52 -10.28 1.53
C MET A 125 -20.07 -11.32 0.54
N ASP A 126 -19.32 -11.58 -0.57
CA ASP A 126 -19.69 -12.55 -1.60
C ASP A 126 -18.93 -13.87 -1.45
N HIS A 127 -17.76 -13.84 -0.80
CA HIS A 127 -16.84 -14.97 -0.67
C HIS A 127 -16.31 -15.08 0.77
N ASP A 128 -17.12 -15.62 1.68
CA ASP A 128 -16.84 -15.62 3.12
C ASP A 128 -15.49 -16.27 3.50
N GLU A 129 -15.11 -17.38 2.87
CA GLU A 129 -13.88 -18.08 3.23
C GLU A 129 -12.60 -17.40 2.74
N ILE A 130 -12.66 -16.73 1.58
CA ILE A 130 -11.48 -16.22 0.88
C ILE A 130 -11.47 -14.71 0.69
N GLY A 131 -12.59 -14.05 1.00
CA GLY A 131 -12.79 -12.65 0.71
C GLY A 131 -12.03 -11.71 1.66
N LEU A 132 -11.86 -10.49 1.17
CA LEU A 132 -11.25 -9.36 1.87
C LEU A 132 -12.31 -8.28 2.10
N CYS A 133 -12.33 -7.68 3.29
CA CYS A 133 -13.06 -6.44 3.54
C CYS A 133 -12.36 -5.57 4.57
N PHE A 134 -12.80 -4.31 4.64
CA PHE A 134 -12.28 -3.31 5.56
C PHE A 134 -13.40 -2.81 6.49
N ASP A 135 -13.09 -2.73 7.77
CA ASP A 135 -13.88 -2.06 8.80
C ASP A 135 -13.14 -0.82 9.27
N PHE A 136 -13.67 0.36 8.98
CA PHE A 136 -13.20 1.61 9.51
C PHE A 136 -14.06 2.02 10.70
N VAL A 137 -13.53 1.90 11.91
CA VAL A 137 -14.32 1.96 13.13
C VAL A 137 -13.84 3.05 14.10
N ALA A 138 -14.80 3.74 14.71
CA ALA A 138 -14.52 4.65 15.82
C ALA A 138 -14.54 3.87 17.15
N LYS A 139 -13.59 4.14 18.03
CA LYS A 139 -13.44 3.44 19.33
C LYS A 139 -14.48 3.83 20.38
N LEU A 140 -15.62 4.39 19.99
CA LEU A 140 -16.56 5.06 20.89
C LEU A 140 -17.11 4.21 22.03
N ASN A 141 -17.30 2.89 21.83
CA ASN A 141 -17.98 2.02 22.81
C ASN A 141 -17.27 0.71 23.09
N ASN A 142 -16.08 0.47 22.52
CA ASN A 142 -15.35 -0.76 22.74
C ASN A 142 -13.84 -0.52 22.96
N PRO A 143 -13.40 -0.33 24.21
CA PRO A 143 -11.98 -0.08 24.52
C PRO A 143 -11.05 -1.24 24.13
N LYS A 144 -11.60 -2.44 23.90
CA LYS A 144 -10.83 -3.63 23.48
C LYS A 144 -10.66 -3.72 21.95
N LEU A 145 -11.33 -2.86 21.18
CA LEU A 145 -11.21 -2.85 19.74
C LEU A 145 -9.82 -2.35 19.34
N MET A 146 -9.13 -3.13 18.55
CA MET A 146 -7.79 -2.84 18.05
C MET A 146 -7.76 -2.97 16.52
N THR A 147 -6.87 -2.22 15.90
CA THR A 147 -6.51 -2.45 14.50
C THR A 147 -5.87 -3.82 14.35
N GLY A 148 -6.17 -4.51 13.26
CA GLY A 148 -5.62 -5.82 12.96
C GLY A 148 -6.39 -6.57 11.89
N HIS A 149 -5.87 -7.73 11.51
CA HIS A 149 -6.47 -8.64 10.56
C HIS A 149 -7.02 -9.88 11.28
N ALA A 150 -8.21 -10.31 10.88
CA ALA A 150 -8.80 -11.58 11.28
C ALA A 150 -9.69 -12.13 10.17
N ASN A 151 -9.37 -13.32 9.65
CA ASN A 151 -10.22 -14.05 8.71
C ASN A 151 -10.71 -13.19 7.52
N GLY A 152 -9.80 -12.48 6.87
CA GLY A 152 -10.10 -11.62 5.71
C GLY A 152 -10.72 -10.26 6.05
N ILE A 153 -10.93 -9.96 7.33
CA ILE A 153 -11.44 -8.67 7.80
C ILE A 153 -10.26 -7.85 8.32
N ILE A 154 -10.04 -6.70 7.73
CA ILE A 154 -9.06 -5.73 8.19
C ILE A 154 -9.79 -4.62 8.94
N THR A 155 -9.62 -4.57 10.24
CA THR A 155 -10.17 -3.53 11.10
C THR A 155 -9.15 -2.42 11.30
N ILE A 156 -9.52 -1.18 11.01
CA ILE A 156 -8.68 0.01 11.25
C ILE A 156 -9.43 0.98 12.15
N LEU A 157 -8.80 1.39 13.23
CA LEU A 157 -9.32 2.47 14.05
C LEU A 157 -9.15 3.80 13.32
N ILE A 158 -10.24 4.53 13.10
CA ILE A 158 -10.19 5.80 12.36
C ILE A 158 -9.29 6.85 13.03
N SER A 159 -9.10 6.76 14.35
CA SER A 159 -8.15 7.61 15.08
C SER A 159 -6.70 7.49 14.60
N GLU A 160 -6.34 6.43 13.88
CA GLU A 160 -5.02 6.29 13.27
C GLU A 160 -4.81 7.27 12.10
N ALA A 161 -5.87 7.75 11.50
CA ALA A 161 -5.80 8.81 10.49
C ALA A 161 -5.44 10.17 11.09
N ASN A 162 -5.67 10.38 12.38
CA ASN A 162 -5.26 11.61 13.07
C ASN A 162 -3.72 11.69 13.15
N SER A 163 -3.14 12.70 12.53
CA SER A 163 -1.68 12.88 12.43
C SER A 163 -1.00 13.04 13.79
N VAL A 164 -1.65 13.71 14.73
CA VAL A 164 -1.12 13.95 16.09
C VAL A 164 -1.08 12.65 16.88
N LEU A 165 -2.16 11.87 16.84
CA LEU A 165 -2.24 10.59 17.55
C LEU A 165 -1.27 9.58 16.94
N ARG A 166 -1.14 9.55 15.62
CA ARG A 166 -0.19 8.69 14.91
C ARG A 166 1.26 9.05 15.25
N GLU A 167 1.60 10.33 15.33
CA GLU A 167 2.94 10.77 15.71
C GLU A 167 3.24 10.45 17.19
N LYS A 168 2.27 10.58 18.09
CA LYS A 168 2.40 10.15 19.49
C LYS A 168 2.68 8.65 19.59
N ALA A 169 1.90 7.81 18.87
CA ALA A 169 2.11 6.38 18.81
C ALA A 169 3.48 6.02 18.23
N ARG A 170 3.89 6.67 17.14
CA ARG A 170 5.21 6.49 16.53
C ARG A 170 6.35 6.72 17.54
N LYS A 171 6.28 7.79 18.31
CA LYS A 171 7.27 8.11 19.36
C LYS A 171 7.22 7.11 20.51
N GLN A 172 6.03 6.75 20.98
CA GLN A 172 5.83 5.82 22.08
C GLN A 172 6.42 4.44 21.77
N PHE A 173 6.21 3.93 20.56
CA PHE A 173 6.71 2.63 20.11
C PHE A 173 8.13 2.69 19.50
N SER A 174 8.73 3.89 19.44
CA SER A 174 10.05 4.09 18.81
C SER A 174 10.11 3.55 17.38
N GLU A 175 9.03 3.73 16.61
CA GLU A 175 8.94 3.34 15.21
C GLU A 175 9.53 4.44 14.32
N PRO A 176 10.47 4.12 13.42
CA PRO A 176 11.03 5.11 12.50
C PRO A 176 10.03 5.57 11.43
N TYR A 177 9.03 4.73 11.13
CA TYR A 177 8.06 4.94 10.06
C TYR A 177 6.67 4.42 10.48
N ARG A 178 5.65 5.28 10.38
CA ARG A 178 4.25 4.91 10.66
C ARG A 178 3.33 5.75 9.76
N THR A 179 2.83 5.15 8.69
CA THR A 179 1.90 5.77 7.74
C THR A 179 0.64 4.94 7.58
N LEU A 180 -0.46 5.56 7.15
CA LEU A 180 -1.72 4.84 6.90
C LEU A 180 -1.54 3.77 5.80
N VAL A 181 -0.89 4.13 4.71
CA VAL A 181 -0.60 3.17 3.62
C VAL A 181 0.28 2.03 4.12
N GLY A 182 1.27 2.33 4.98
CA GLY A 182 2.15 1.32 5.58
C GLY A 182 1.38 0.34 6.45
N HIS A 183 0.48 0.83 7.29
CA HIS A 183 -0.33 -0.01 8.16
C HIS A 183 -1.32 -0.88 7.35
N LEU A 184 -2.03 -0.28 6.39
CA LEU A 184 -2.88 -1.05 5.48
C LEU A 184 -2.12 -2.13 4.70
N ARG A 185 -0.86 -1.84 4.29
CA ARG A 185 0.02 -2.83 3.65
C ARG A 185 0.39 -3.96 4.60
N HIS A 186 0.65 -3.65 5.86
CA HIS A 186 0.95 -4.63 6.90
C HIS A 186 -0.24 -5.58 7.12
N GLU A 187 -1.43 -5.05 7.37
CA GLU A 187 -2.63 -5.83 7.64
C GLU A 187 -3.04 -6.71 6.43
N VAL A 188 -2.92 -6.17 5.23
CA VAL A 188 -3.15 -6.99 4.03
C VAL A 188 -2.06 -8.05 3.82
N GLY A 189 -0.88 -7.86 4.38
CA GLY A 189 0.17 -8.88 4.43
C GLY A 189 -0.29 -10.12 5.18
N HIS A 190 -0.96 -9.98 6.32
CA HIS A 190 -1.57 -11.09 7.05
C HIS A 190 -2.62 -11.83 6.23
N TYR A 191 -3.49 -11.10 5.53
CA TYR A 191 -4.47 -11.68 4.62
C TYR A 191 -3.79 -12.51 3.52
N PHE A 192 -2.77 -11.98 2.84
CA PHE A 192 -2.08 -12.71 1.78
C PHE A 192 -1.21 -13.85 2.29
N TRP A 193 -0.76 -13.84 3.54
CA TRP A 193 -0.15 -15.01 4.16
C TRP A 193 -1.15 -16.18 4.21
N GLU A 194 -2.39 -15.93 4.63
CA GLU A 194 -3.44 -16.95 4.64
C GLU A 194 -3.73 -17.49 3.24
N ARG A 195 -3.69 -16.63 2.21
CA ARG A 195 -4.01 -17.00 0.84
C ARG A 195 -2.87 -17.71 0.09
N LEU A 196 -1.64 -17.29 0.32
CA LEU A 196 -0.49 -17.71 -0.48
C LEU A 196 0.39 -18.75 0.23
N ILE A 197 0.35 -18.79 1.56
CA ILE A 197 1.27 -19.60 2.38
C ILE A 197 0.53 -20.71 3.12
N ARG A 198 -0.49 -20.38 3.94
CA ARG A 198 -1.11 -21.30 4.90
C ARG A 198 -1.48 -22.65 4.29
N ASN A 199 -2.15 -22.67 3.16
CA ASN A 199 -2.72 -23.85 2.53
C ASN A 199 -1.88 -24.42 1.39
N ASN A 200 -0.64 -23.93 1.22
CA ASN A 200 0.29 -24.45 0.23
C ASN A 200 1.50 -25.06 0.95
N PRO A 201 1.64 -26.41 1.01
CA PRO A 201 2.69 -27.06 1.77
C PRO A 201 4.11 -26.67 1.34
N GLU A 202 4.35 -26.46 0.04
CA GLU A 202 5.65 -26.05 -0.50
C GLU A 202 6.00 -24.62 -0.05
N ASN A 203 5.06 -23.68 -0.20
CA ASN A 203 5.23 -22.30 0.24
C ASN A 203 5.40 -22.21 1.75
N LEU A 204 4.65 -23.01 2.52
CA LEU A 204 4.75 -23.04 3.97
C LEU A 204 6.11 -23.57 4.45
N ALA A 205 6.62 -24.63 3.83
CA ALA A 205 7.95 -25.16 4.14
C ALA A 205 9.06 -24.13 3.84
N ALA A 206 8.98 -23.46 2.69
CA ALA A 206 9.91 -22.40 2.31
C ALA A 206 9.78 -21.17 3.25
N TYR A 207 8.57 -20.78 3.61
CA TYR A 207 8.32 -19.72 4.59
C TYR A 207 8.97 -20.03 5.95
N ARG A 208 8.76 -21.24 6.50
CA ARG A 208 9.33 -21.67 7.79
C ARG A 208 10.86 -21.61 7.80
N THR A 209 11.50 -21.91 6.67
CA THR A 209 12.95 -21.83 6.51
C THR A 209 13.46 -20.38 6.61
N ILE A 210 12.69 -19.41 6.15
CA ILE A 210 13.11 -18.00 5.98
C ILE A 210 12.64 -17.12 7.15
N PHE A 211 11.39 -17.31 7.60
CA PHE A 211 10.74 -16.48 8.62
C PHE A 211 10.64 -17.17 10.00
N GLY A 212 10.77 -18.50 10.03
CA GLY A 212 10.62 -19.28 11.24
C GLY A 212 9.21 -19.87 11.41
N ASN A 213 8.97 -20.46 12.59
CA ASN A 213 7.74 -21.21 12.87
C ASN A 213 6.59 -20.29 13.28
N GLU A 214 5.53 -20.27 12.49
CA GLU A 214 4.28 -19.53 12.74
C GLU A 214 3.38 -20.20 13.80
N GLU A 215 3.62 -21.45 14.17
CA GLU A 215 2.81 -22.17 15.17
C GLU A 215 3.14 -21.76 16.61
N LYS A 216 4.19 -20.95 16.82
CA LYS A 216 4.46 -20.36 18.13
C LYS A 216 3.23 -19.59 18.61
N ASN A 217 2.94 -19.70 19.92
CA ASN A 217 1.80 -18.98 20.48
C ASN A 217 1.96 -17.48 20.29
N TYR A 218 1.09 -16.92 19.46
CA TYR A 218 1.14 -15.51 19.04
C TYR A 218 1.00 -14.55 20.23
N GLY A 219 0.02 -14.82 21.12
CA GLY A 219 -0.23 -13.96 22.29
C GLY A 219 0.94 -13.93 23.26
N ASP A 220 1.58 -15.07 23.50
CA ASP A 220 2.73 -15.16 24.40
C ASP A 220 3.98 -14.52 23.77
N ALA A 221 4.19 -14.68 22.46
CA ALA A 221 5.27 -14.04 21.73
C ALA A 221 5.16 -12.50 21.77
N LEU A 222 3.97 -11.95 21.58
CA LEU A 222 3.72 -10.50 21.71
C LEU A 222 3.94 -10.01 23.16
N LYS A 223 3.45 -10.74 24.19
CA LYS A 223 3.69 -10.38 25.59
C LYS A 223 5.20 -10.35 25.90
N GLU A 224 5.93 -11.33 25.38
CA GLU A 224 7.40 -11.39 25.55
C GLU A 224 8.07 -10.21 24.88
N TYR A 225 7.70 -9.88 23.64
CA TYR A 225 8.21 -8.73 22.92
C TYR A 225 7.95 -7.41 23.67
N TYR A 226 6.72 -7.17 24.13
CA TYR A 226 6.41 -5.94 24.87
C TYR A 226 7.12 -5.85 26.23
N LYS A 227 7.47 -7.00 26.83
CA LYS A 227 8.22 -7.04 28.09
C LYS A 227 9.73 -6.86 27.91
N LYS A 228 10.32 -7.49 26.87
CA LYS A 228 11.78 -7.56 26.69
C LYS A 228 12.32 -6.63 25.61
N GLY A 229 11.44 -6.18 24.68
CA GLY A 229 11.83 -5.47 23.48
C GLY A 229 12.49 -6.35 22.42
N ALA A 230 12.90 -5.74 21.32
CA ALA A 230 13.63 -6.42 20.26
C ALA A 230 15.07 -6.75 20.69
N PRO A 231 15.69 -7.83 20.16
CA PRO A 231 17.10 -8.14 20.34
C PRO A 231 18.00 -6.96 19.90
N LYS A 232 19.17 -6.81 20.55
CA LYS A 232 20.07 -5.65 20.27
C LYS A 232 20.54 -5.55 18.82
N ASP A 233 20.65 -6.67 18.13
CA ASP A 233 21.16 -6.80 16.76
C ASP A 233 20.06 -7.17 15.74
N TRP A 234 18.82 -6.84 16.05
CA TRP A 234 17.66 -7.17 15.23
C TRP A 234 17.80 -6.73 13.76
N GLN A 235 18.48 -5.61 13.49
CA GLN A 235 18.68 -5.08 12.14
C GLN A 235 19.43 -6.04 11.20
N LYS A 236 20.15 -7.02 11.75
CA LYS A 236 20.84 -8.03 10.95
C LYS A 236 19.87 -8.96 10.21
N SER A 237 18.68 -9.20 10.80
CA SER A 237 17.75 -10.22 10.33
C SER A 237 16.31 -9.77 10.15
N PHE A 238 15.93 -8.61 10.68
CA PHE A 238 14.56 -8.10 10.66
C PHE A 238 14.49 -6.68 10.11
N ILE A 239 13.42 -6.37 9.37
CA ILE A 239 13.21 -5.06 8.76
C ILE A 239 12.78 -3.99 9.78
N SER A 240 12.12 -4.39 10.86
CA SER A 240 11.67 -3.53 11.95
C SER A 240 11.85 -4.23 13.31
N LYS A 241 11.79 -3.46 14.40
CA LYS A 241 11.77 -4.04 15.76
C LYS A 241 10.55 -4.94 15.94
N TYR A 242 9.39 -4.52 15.45
CA TYR A 242 8.14 -5.24 15.59
C TYR A 242 8.15 -6.60 14.87
N ALA A 243 8.85 -6.71 13.74
CA ALA A 243 9.08 -7.96 13.03
C ALA A 243 9.72 -9.06 13.91
N THR A 244 10.42 -8.69 14.99
CA THR A 244 11.02 -9.67 15.91
C THR A 244 10.02 -10.35 16.85
N SER A 245 8.79 -9.86 16.92
CA SER A 245 7.79 -10.33 17.86
C SER A 245 7.25 -11.73 17.52
N HIS A 246 7.00 -11.98 16.23
CA HIS A 246 6.51 -13.26 15.73
C HIS A 246 6.85 -13.43 14.25
N SER A 247 7.00 -14.67 13.75
CA SER A 247 7.28 -14.90 12.32
C SER A 247 6.17 -14.37 11.40
N TRP A 248 4.93 -14.35 11.86
CA TRP A 248 3.79 -13.82 11.14
C TRP A 248 3.84 -12.29 11.02
N GLU A 249 4.35 -11.61 12.08
CA GLU A 249 4.62 -10.16 12.03
C GLU A 249 5.83 -9.84 11.14
N ASP A 250 6.86 -10.67 11.17
CA ASP A 250 8.03 -10.54 10.29
C ASP A 250 7.63 -10.63 8.81
N TRP A 251 6.71 -11.53 8.49
CA TRP A 251 6.13 -11.60 7.16
C TRP A 251 5.35 -10.33 6.81
N ALA A 252 4.43 -9.87 7.66
CA ALA A 252 3.58 -8.71 7.40
C ALA A 252 4.40 -7.41 7.25
N GLU A 253 5.40 -7.21 8.09
CA GLU A 253 6.36 -6.11 7.99
C GLU A 253 7.17 -6.21 6.68
N THR A 254 7.72 -7.39 6.36
CA THR A 254 8.49 -7.59 5.12
C THR A 254 7.61 -7.39 3.89
N TRP A 255 6.36 -7.85 3.91
CA TRP A 255 5.36 -7.62 2.85
C TRP A 255 5.09 -6.13 2.65
N ALA A 256 4.84 -5.38 3.73
CA ALA A 256 4.60 -3.94 3.65
C ALA A 256 5.82 -3.22 3.04
N HIS A 257 7.03 -3.58 3.46
CA HIS A 257 8.26 -3.01 2.92
C HIS A 257 8.51 -3.39 1.46
N TYR A 258 8.17 -4.62 1.06
CA TYR A 258 8.20 -5.02 -0.34
C TYR A 258 7.33 -4.11 -1.20
N LEU A 259 6.09 -3.86 -0.78
CA LEU A 259 5.18 -2.95 -1.47
C LEU A 259 5.69 -1.50 -1.49
N HIS A 260 6.31 -1.01 -0.40
CA HIS A 260 6.94 0.31 -0.37
C HIS A 260 8.09 0.44 -1.39
N ILE A 261 8.98 -0.56 -1.44
CA ILE A 261 10.10 -0.58 -2.38
C ILE A 261 9.60 -0.57 -3.83
N MET A 262 8.61 -1.42 -4.14
CA MET A 262 8.01 -1.49 -5.46
C MET A 262 7.41 -0.16 -5.90
N ASP A 263 6.68 0.50 -5.01
CA ASP A 263 6.04 1.81 -5.28
C ASP A 263 7.07 2.93 -5.49
N MET A 264 8.12 2.95 -4.66
CA MET A 264 9.20 3.94 -4.78
C MET A 264 9.94 3.78 -6.11
N VAL A 265 10.32 2.56 -6.48
CA VAL A 265 11.03 2.29 -7.75
C VAL A 265 10.11 2.54 -8.95
N GLU A 266 8.82 2.20 -8.87
CA GLU A 266 7.84 2.53 -9.91
C GLU A 266 7.72 4.04 -10.13
N THR A 267 7.57 4.81 -9.05
CA THR A 267 7.49 6.27 -9.13
C THR A 267 8.74 6.83 -9.79
N ALA A 268 9.91 6.37 -9.37
CA ALA A 268 11.19 6.78 -9.94
C ALA A 268 11.33 6.39 -11.43
N TYR A 269 10.76 5.26 -11.84
CA TYR A 269 10.71 4.83 -13.25
C TYR A 269 9.91 5.80 -14.10
N PHE A 270 8.69 6.17 -13.69
CA PHE A 270 7.85 7.09 -14.44
C PHE A 270 8.43 8.50 -14.52
N PHE A 271 9.13 8.96 -13.48
CA PHE A 271 9.87 10.22 -13.50
C PHE A 271 11.27 10.12 -14.15
N ARG A 272 11.70 8.94 -14.60
CA ARG A 272 13.02 8.68 -15.17
C ARG A 272 14.16 9.17 -14.27
N ILE A 273 14.03 8.98 -12.95
CA ILE A 273 15.00 9.47 -11.98
C ILE A 273 16.35 8.80 -12.19
N SER A 274 17.40 9.61 -12.11
CA SER A 274 18.79 9.18 -12.14
C SER A 274 19.54 9.82 -10.98
N VAL A 275 20.23 9.00 -10.19
CA VAL A 275 21.07 9.42 -9.08
C VAL A 275 22.53 9.30 -9.52
N LYS A 276 23.26 10.42 -9.48
CA LYS A 276 24.69 10.50 -9.87
C LYS A 276 25.44 11.35 -8.84
N PRO A 277 25.88 10.75 -7.71
CA PRO A 277 26.61 11.50 -6.69
C PRO A 277 27.92 12.04 -7.26
N THR A 278 28.30 13.24 -6.82
CA THR A 278 29.59 13.90 -7.24
C THR A 278 30.79 13.30 -6.53
N GLY A 279 30.61 12.57 -5.43
CA GLY A 279 31.67 11.93 -4.66
C GLY A 279 32.35 10.74 -5.37
N LYS A 280 33.48 10.28 -4.82
CA LYS A 280 34.21 9.11 -5.33
C LYS A 280 33.43 7.78 -5.18
N ASN A 281 32.48 7.70 -4.26
CA ASN A 281 31.72 6.51 -4.02
C ASN A 281 30.62 6.33 -5.10
N GLN A 282 30.89 5.48 -6.06
CA GLN A 282 29.94 5.19 -7.16
C GLN A 282 28.87 4.15 -6.81
N THR A 283 28.89 3.56 -5.61
CA THR A 283 27.87 2.58 -5.19
C THR A 283 26.46 3.18 -5.08
N LEU A 284 26.36 4.51 -4.91
CA LEU A 284 25.09 5.25 -4.89
C LEU A 284 24.62 5.73 -6.28
N LYS A 285 25.31 5.31 -7.35
CA LYS A 285 24.87 5.65 -8.71
C LYS A 285 23.80 4.70 -9.19
N THR A 286 22.68 5.22 -9.65
CA THR A 286 21.62 4.42 -10.28
C THR A 286 20.87 5.23 -11.34
N ARG A 287 20.29 4.51 -12.31
CA ARG A 287 19.32 5.05 -13.28
C ARG A 287 18.12 4.11 -13.33
N VAL A 288 16.95 4.64 -13.03
CA VAL A 288 15.73 3.84 -13.04
C VAL A 288 15.18 3.78 -14.47
N SER A 289 15.48 2.68 -15.17
CA SER A 289 15.15 2.49 -16.59
C SER A 289 14.18 1.34 -16.84
N PHE A 290 13.61 0.74 -15.79
CA PHE A 290 12.74 -0.42 -15.88
C PHE A 290 11.52 -0.31 -14.95
N ASP A 291 10.39 -0.85 -15.38
CA ASP A 291 9.21 -1.03 -14.54
C ASP A 291 9.49 -2.19 -13.54
N PRO A 292 9.47 -1.93 -12.20
CA PRO A 292 9.80 -2.96 -11.21
C PRO A 292 8.82 -4.15 -11.24
N TYR A 293 7.60 -3.96 -11.73
CA TYR A 293 6.63 -5.04 -11.84
C TYR A 293 6.88 -5.99 -13.01
N LYS A 294 7.81 -5.63 -13.92
CA LYS A 294 8.23 -6.47 -15.07
C LYS A 294 9.59 -7.14 -14.89
N ILE A 295 10.21 -6.97 -13.72
CA ILE A 295 11.54 -7.50 -13.42
C ILE A 295 11.41 -8.77 -12.59
N GLU A 296 12.06 -9.85 -13.00
CA GLU A 296 12.14 -11.11 -12.26
C GLU A 296 13.26 -11.09 -11.22
N ASN A 297 14.39 -10.46 -11.54
CA ASN A 297 15.53 -10.37 -10.64
C ASN A 297 15.34 -9.27 -9.59
N PHE A 298 15.03 -9.67 -8.36
CA PHE A 298 14.80 -8.76 -7.24
C PHE A 298 16.06 -7.97 -6.84
N ASP A 299 17.25 -8.52 -7.02
CA ASP A 299 18.50 -7.83 -6.67
C ASP A 299 18.68 -6.54 -7.47
N LYS A 300 18.22 -6.52 -8.73
CA LYS A 300 18.20 -5.30 -9.54
C LYS A 300 17.30 -4.21 -8.94
N ILE A 301 16.17 -4.62 -8.33
CA ILE A 301 15.27 -3.70 -7.63
C ILE A 301 15.97 -3.13 -6.39
N VAL A 302 16.62 -3.98 -5.58
CA VAL A 302 17.37 -3.56 -4.38
C VAL A 302 18.52 -2.61 -4.74
N GLN A 303 19.32 -2.97 -5.74
CA GLN A 303 20.43 -2.13 -6.24
C GLN A 303 19.96 -0.76 -6.73
N THR A 304 18.72 -0.66 -7.16
CA THR A 304 18.09 0.62 -7.58
C THR A 304 17.51 1.37 -6.38
N CYS A 305 16.80 0.65 -5.50
CA CYS A 305 16.11 1.22 -4.35
C CYS A 305 17.07 1.87 -3.36
N VAL A 306 18.22 1.25 -3.05
CA VAL A 306 19.14 1.76 -2.04
C VAL A 306 19.70 3.14 -2.40
N PRO A 307 20.31 3.38 -3.58
CA PRO A 307 20.76 4.72 -3.97
C PRO A 307 19.62 5.74 -4.07
N LEU A 308 18.45 5.32 -4.52
CA LEU A 308 17.26 6.16 -4.59
C LEU A 308 16.81 6.63 -3.20
N SER A 309 16.77 5.72 -2.22
CA SER A 309 16.43 6.04 -0.82
C SER A 309 17.42 7.06 -0.23
N PHE A 310 18.71 6.90 -0.48
CA PHE A 310 19.70 7.87 -0.05
C PHE A 310 19.46 9.27 -0.61
N ALA A 311 19.15 9.38 -1.90
CA ALA A 311 18.88 10.66 -2.54
C ALA A 311 17.60 11.31 -1.98
N VAL A 312 16.51 10.55 -1.87
CA VAL A 312 15.22 11.06 -1.35
C VAL A 312 15.34 11.44 0.12
N ASN A 313 15.97 10.62 0.96
CA ASN A 313 16.20 10.94 2.37
C ASN A 313 17.06 12.20 2.53
N SER A 314 18.09 12.36 1.67
CA SER A 314 18.91 13.58 1.71
C SER A 314 18.13 14.84 1.34
N MET A 315 17.22 14.77 0.37
CA MET A 315 16.31 15.87 0.04
C MET A 315 15.37 16.19 1.19
N ASN A 316 14.78 15.16 1.82
CA ASN A 316 13.93 15.36 2.99
C ASN A 316 14.66 16.04 4.15
N ARG A 317 15.88 15.57 4.47
CA ARG A 317 16.72 16.20 5.50
C ARG A 317 17.06 17.65 5.17
N ALA A 318 17.33 17.97 3.90
CA ALA A 318 17.55 19.34 3.46
C ALA A 318 16.31 20.25 3.63
N MET A 319 15.10 19.66 3.58
CA MET A 319 13.82 20.35 3.84
C MET A 319 13.41 20.34 5.33
N GLY A 320 14.23 19.77 6.23
CA GLY A 320 13.94 19.69 7.66
C GLY A 320 12.85 18.66 8.03
N VAL A 321 12.58 17.68 7.16
CA VAL A 321 11.59 16.61 7.42
C VAL A 321 12.27 15.24 7.60
N PRO A 322 11.60 14.27 8.28
CA PRO A 322 12.15 12.93 8.48
C PRO A 322 12.45 12.18 7.18
N ASP A 323 13.33 11.20 7.26
CA ASP A 323 13.61 10.27 6.16
C ASP A 323 12.33 9.58 5.65
N VAL A 324 12.14 9.52 4.34
CA VAL A 324 11.01 8.81 3.71
C VAL A 324 11.16 7.31 3.88
N TYR A 325 12.38 6.79 3.78
CA TYR A 325 12.67 5.38 3.94
C TYR A 325 13.90 5.18 4.83
N PRO A 326 13.73 5.15 6.16
CA PRO A 326 14.82 5.12 7.13
C PRO A 326 15.36 3.72 7.44
N PHE A 327 15.11 2.72 6.60
CA PHE A 327 15.39 1.32 6.90
C PHE A 327 16.72 0.85 6.27
N VAL A 328 17.43 0.01 7.03
CA VAL A 328 18.62 -0.71 6.55
C VAL A 328 18.20 -2.07 6.02
N ILE A 329 18.59 -2.37 4.80
CA ILE A 329 18.26 -3.65 4.14
C ILE A 329 19.48 -4.55 4.19
N SER A 330 19.52 -5.47 5.17
CA SER A 330 20.58 -6.46 5.32
C SER A 330 20.43 -7.63 4.31
N PRO A 331 21.46 -8.46 4.09
CA PRO A 331 21.35 -9.65 3.26
C PRO A 331 20.20 -10.59 3.66
N ALA A 332 19.96 -10.80 4.96
CA ALA A 332 18.87 -11.63 5.43
C ALA A 332 17.49 -11.03 5.10
N ILE A 333 17.35 -9.71 5.20
CA ILE A 333 16.13 -9.01 4.79
C ILE A 333 15.93 -9.11 3.28
N ILE A 334 16.99 -9.02 2.48
CA ILE A 334 16.91 -9.20 1.02
C ILE A 334 16.37 -10.60 0.67
N GLU A 335 16.78 -11.67 1.38
CA GLU A 335 16.25 -13.02 1.16
C GLU A 335 14.74 -13.10 1.42
N LYS A 336 14.25 -12.47 2.51
CA LYS A 336 12.82 -12.39 2.83
C LYS A 336 12.04 -11.65 1.75
N LEU A 337 12.53 -10.49 1.32
CA LEU A 337 11.94 -9.70 0.25
C LEU A 337 11.95 -10.46 -1.09
N ARG A 338 13.04 -11.18 -1.39
CA ARG A 338 13.18 -12.02 -2.59
C ARG A 338 12.19 -13.19 -2.58
N PHE A 339 11.94 -13.79 -1.42
CA PHE A 339 10.90 -14.81 -1.28
C PHE A 339 9.52 -14.28 -1.66
N ILE A 340 9.12 -13.11 -1.12
CA ILE A 340 7.85 -12.46 -1.47
C ILE A 340 7.82 -12.15 -2.98
N HIS A 341 8.91 -11.63 -3.53
CA HIS A 341 8.99 -11.32 -4.96
C HIS A 341 8.73 -12.54 -5.83
N ARG A 342 9.40 -13.69 -5.55
CA ARG A 342 9.20 -14.95 -6.27
C ARG A 342 7.77 -15.46 -6.16
N LEU A 343 7.17 -15.37 -4.98
CA LEU A 343 5.80 -15.79 -4.72
C LEU A 343 4.78 -14.98 -5.55
N LEU A 344 5.09 -13.70 -5.83
CA LEU A 344 4.22 -12.80 -6.57
C LEU A 344 4.49 -12.77 -8.09
N LEU A 345 5.60 -13.32 -8.59
CA LEU A 345 5.88 -13.35 -10.02
C LEU A 345 4.78 -14.00 -10.87
N PRO A 346 4.22 -15.18 -10.49
CA PRO A 346 3.17 -15.83 -11.25
C PRO A 346 1.85 -15.04 -11.32
N GLN A 347 1.63 -14.11 -10.41
CA GLN A 347 0.43 -13.27 -10.34
C GLN A 347 0.47 -12.08 -11.30
N ARG A 348 1.66 -11.70 -11.76
CA ARG A 348 1.86 -10.54 -12.63
C ARG A 348 1.49 -10.86 -14.07
N LYS A 349 0.51 -10.16 -14.59
CA LYS A 349 0.03 -10.28 -15.98
C LYS A 349 0.45 -9.08 -16.82
#